data_31369f18b817a209531742f07d80a185
#
_entry.id   31369f18b817a209531742f07d80a185
#
_cell.length_a   1.000
_cell.length_b   1.000
_cell.length_c   1.000
_cell.angle_alpha   90.00
_cell.angle_beta   90.00
_cell.angle_gamma   90.00
#
_symmetry.space_group_name_H-M   'P 1'
#
loop_
_entity.id
_entity.type
_entity.pdbx_description
1 polymer ?
#
loop_
_entity_poly.entity_id
_entity_poly.type
_entity_poly.pdbx_seq_one_letter_code
_entity_poly.pdbx_strand_id
1 'polypeptide(L)'
;DLLTFVTAFAALLFGVKIPSVENHETAGGEPFLETVKSGISYLRDNRLILTLILFLAGVNFVASAFDAALPAMILPRKNGGEAVLGMVSSCAGIATLAGSLLAVWLPAPANRIRVIYLTMLFSLGTENFLLAISPSPILWCLAQLIGWILVPLMNANLDVILRRTIPVKMQGRVYSCRNTLQFFTIPIGLFVGGAMVDGVCEPFMAARPSGSLFVRI
;
A
#
# COMPACT_ATOMS: atom_id res chain seq x y z
N ASP A 1 21.92 3.97 -0.25
CA ASP A 1 20.99 3.44 -1.26
C ASP A 1 21.71 2.80 -2.47
N LEU A 2 22.76 3.43 -3.05
CA LEU A 2 23.48 2.88 -4.21
C LEU A 2 24.21 1.58 -3.88
N LEU A 3 24.86 1.49 -2.73
CA LEU A 3 25.54 0.29 -2.25
C LEU A 3 24.58 -0.88 -2.02
N THR A 4 23.43 -0.64 -1.42
CA THR A 4 22.37 -1.65 -1.22
C THR A 4 21.80 -2.14 -2.54
N PHE A 5 21.62 -1.25 -3.51
CA PHE A 5 21.16 -1.63 -4.84
C PHE A 5 22.19 -2.49 -5.58
N VAL A 6 23.46 -2.09 -5.55
CA VAL A 6 24.57 -2.84 -6.19
C VAL A 6 24.74 -4.21 -5.54
N THR A 7 24.69 -4.31 -4.21
CA THR A 7 24.79 -5.60 -3.51
C THR A 7 23.62 -6.52 -3.80
N ALA A 8 22.38 -5.99 -3.83
CA ALA A 8 21.20 -6.77 -4.20
C ALA A 8 21.25 -7.25 -5.66
N PHE A 9 21.70 -6.39 -6.58
CA PHE A 9 21.87 -6.74 -7.98
C PHE A 9 22.95 -7.81 -8.18
N ALA A 10 24.09 -7.68 -7.51
CA ALA A 10 25.16 -8.66 -7.54
C ALA A 10 24.71 -10.01 -6.96
N ALA A 11 23.97 -10.01 -5.85
CA ALA A 11 23.41 -11.22 -5.26
C ALA A 11 22.42 -11.93 -6.21
N LEU A 12 21.60 -11.17 -6.95
CA LEU A 12 20.71 -11.71 -7.96
C LEU A 12 21.46 -12.30 -9.17
N LEU A 13 22.49 -11.60 -9.67
CA LEU A 13 23.28 -12.07 -10.81
C LEU A 13 24.11 -13.31 -10.52
N PHE A 14 24.74 -13.37 -9.35
CA PHE A 14 25.70 -14.42 -9.04
C PHE A 14 25.14 -15.52 -8.13
N GLY A 15 24.08 -15.24 -7.35
CA GLY A 15 23.54 -16.15 -6.34
C GLY A 15 22.29 -16.90 -6.77
N VAL A 16 21.54 -16.42 -7.77
CA VAL A 16 20.28 -17.04 -8.15
C VAL A 16 20.39 -17.78 -9.48
N LYS A 17 20.41 -19.11 -9.42
CA LYS A 17 20.20 -19.94 -10.61
C LYS A 17 18.69 -20.01 -10.89
N ILE A 18 18.25 -19.29 -11.90
CA ILE A 18 16.86 -19.40 -12.37
C ILE A 18 16.74 -20.75 -13.08
N PRO A 19 15.93 -21.70 -12.58
CA PRO A 19 15.67 -22.94 -13.31
C PRO A 19 15.00 -22.56 -14.63
N SER A 20 15.58 -23.06 -15.73
CA SER A 20 14.95 -22.95 -17.06
C SER A 20 13.65 -23.72 -17.00
N VAL A 21 12.53 -23.00 -16.91
CA VAL A 21 11.22 -23.60 -17.21
C VAL A 21 11.23 -23.83 -18.71
N GLU A 22 11.25 -25.09 -19.13
CA GLU A 22 11.03 -25.45 -20.53
C GLU A 22 9.65 -24.89 -20.94
N ASN A 23 9.66 -23.69 -21.48
CA ASN A 23 8.52 -23.13 -22.19
C ASN A 23 8.38 -23.90 -23.51
N HIS A 24 7.82 -25.08 -23.47
CA HIS A 24 7.19 -25.63 -24.64
C HIS A 24 6.02 -24.72 -25.01
N GLU A 25 6.15 -24.08 -26.14
CA GLU A 25 5.20 -23.16 -26.78
C GLU A 25 5.23 -21.71 -26.24
N THR A 26 6.09 -20.93 -26.84
CA THR A 26 5.88 -19.62 -27.49
C THR A 26 7.22 -18.92 -27.71
N ALA A 27 8.00 -19.45 -28.65
CA ALA A 27 9.10 -18.73 -29.29
C ALA A 27 8.61 -17.81 -30.42
N GLY A 28 7.37 -17.37 -30.37
CA GLY A 28 6.80 -16.33 -31.23
C GLY A 28 6.23 -15.25 -30.32
N GLY A 29 6.92 -14.12 -30.22
CA GLY A 29 6.52 -13.01 -29.34
C GLY A 29 5.09 -12.57 -29.65
N GLU A 30 4.14 -13.00 -28.82
CA GLU A 30 2.82 -12.39 -28.84
C GLU A 30 3.00 -10.87 -28.68
N PRO A 31 2.37 -10.04 -29.52
CA PRO A 31 2.45 -8.61 -29.38
C PRO A 31 2.09 -8.19 -27.97
N PHE A 32 2.84 -7.26 -27.38
CA PHE A 32 2.61 -6.76 -26.02
C PHE A 32 1.13 -6.43 -25.75
N LEU A 33 0.46 -5.84 -26.76
CA LEU A 33 -0.96 -5.51 -26.69
C LEU A 33 -1.88 -6.74 -26.55
N GLU A 34 -1.55 -7.85 -27.20
CA GLU A 34 -2.33 -9.10 -27.06
C GLU A 34 -2.14 -9.71 -25.69
N THR A 35 -0.92 -9.65 -25.15
CA THR A 35 -0.63 -10.10 -23.78
C THR A 35 -1.43 -9.30 -22.76
N VAL A 36 -1.47 -7.98 -22.88
CA VAL A 36 -2.27 -7.10 -22.00
C VAL A 36 -3.77 -7.38 -22.16
N LYS A 37 -4.25 -7.50 -23.42
CA LYS A 37 -5.66 -7.77 -23.70
C LYS A 37 -6.11 -9.13 -23.13
N SER A 38 -5.27 -10.16 -23.23
CA SER A 38 -5.57 -11.48 -22.66
C SER A 38 -5.62 -11.44 -21.13
N GLY A 39 -4.73 -10.67 -20.47
CA GLY A 39 -4.76 -10.45 -19.03
C GLY A 39 -6.02 -9.73 -18.56
N ILE A 40 -6.43 -8.67 -19.27
CA ILE A 40 -7.66 -7.92 -18.97
C ILE A 40 -8.91 -8.80 -19.21
N SER A 41 -8.94 -9.57 -20.31
CA SER A 41 -10.04 -10.50 -20.58
C SER A 41 -10.17 -11.52 -19.47
N TYR A 42 -9.06 -12.12 -19.04
CA TYR A 42 -9.06 -13.07 -17.92
C TYR A 42 -9.62 -12.45 -16.62
N LEU A 43 -9.22 -11.22 -16.31
CA LEU A 43 -9.72 -10.49 -15.13
C LEU A 43 -11.23 -10.22 -15.25
N ARG A 44 -11.73 -9.88 -16.42
CA ARG A 44 -13.16 -9.63 -16.67
C ARG A 44 -13.99 -10.91 -16.48
N ASP A 45 -13.46 -12.06 -16.90
CA ASP A 45 -14.12 -13.36 -16.72
C ASP A 45 -14.07 -13.83 -15.26
N ASN A 46 -13.04 -13.41 -14.51
CA ASN A 46 -12.84 -13.76 -13.10
C ASN A 46 -13.17 -12.58 -12.17
N ARG A 47 -14.45 -12.31 -11.98
CA ARG A 47 -14.95 -11.17 -11.21
C ARG A 47 -14.38 -11.06 -9.78
N LEU A 48 -14.16 -12.21 -9.11
CA LEU A 48 -13.57 -12.21 -7.77
C LEU A 48 -12.18 -11.57 -7.75
N ILE A 49 -11.31 -11.96 -8.69
CA ILE A 49 -9.94 -11.46 -8.80
C ILE A 49 -9.98 -9.97 -9.17
N LEU A 50 -10.80 -9.61 -10.15
CA LEU A 50 -10.98 -8.21 -10.55
C LEU A 50 -11.45 -7.34 -9.38
N THR A 51 -12.44 -7.80 -8.61
CA THR A 51 -12.95 -7.06 -7.44
C THR A 51 -11.88 -6.87 -6.37
N LEU A 52 -11.06 -7.90 -6.10
CA LEU A 52 -9.94 -7.78 -5.16
C LEU A 52 -8.87 -6.79 -5.62
N ILE A 53 -8.53 -6.81 -6.91
CA ILE A 53 -7.56 -5.87 -7.49
C ILE A 53 -8.08 -4.43 -7.45
N LEU A 54 -9.34 -4.21 -7.83
CA LEU A 54 -9.96 -2.89 -7.77
C LEU A 54 -10.11 -2.38 -6.33
N PHE A 55 -10.46 -3.26 -5.41
CA PHE A 55 -10.50 -2.93 -3.98
C PHE A 55 -9.13 -2.43 -3.50
N LEU A 56 -8.04 -3.15 -3.82
CA LEU A 56 -6.70 -2.72 -3.47
C LEU A 56 -6.26 -1.43 -4.16
N ALA A 57 -6.60 -1.27 -5.42
CA ALA A 57 -6.34 -0.02 -6.13
C ALA A 57 -7.04 1.16 -5.43
N GLY A 58 -8.29 0.97 -5.00
CA GLY A 58 -9.02 1.95 -4.21
C GLY A 58 -8.38 2.22 -2.85
N VAL A 59 -7.94 1.17 -2.14
CA VAL A 59 -7.21 1.32 -0.87
C VAL A 59 -5.91 2.10 -1.07
N ASN A 60 -5.11 1.78 -2.09
CA ASN A 60 -3.88 2.51 -2.38
C ASN A 60 -4.14 3.98 -2.75
N PHE A 61 -5.19 4.25 -3.52
CA PHE A 61 -5.59 5.61 -3.83
C PHE A 61 -5.88 6.42 -2.57
N VAL A 62 -6.73 5.87 -1.67
CA VAL A 62 -7.10 6.54 -0.41
C VAL A 62 -5.88 6.68 0.51
N ALA A 63 -5.10 5.61 0.70
CA ALA A 63 -3.89 5.65 1.52
C ALA A 63 -2.90 6.71 1.02
N SER A 64 -2.66 6.77 -0.29
CA SER A 64 -1.74 7.77 -0.88
C SER A 64 -2.25 9.20 -0.73
N ALA A 65 -3.58 9.42 -0.78
CA ALA A 65 -4.15 10.74 -0.51
C ALA A 65 -3.92 11.17 0.95
N PHE A 66 -4.03 10.26 1.90
CA PHE A 66 -3.68 10.52 3.31
C PHE A 66 -2.18 10.71 3.51
N ASP A 67 -1.33 9.94 2.83
CA ASP A 67 0.12 10.10 2.88
C ASP A 67 0.56 11.48 2.42
N ALA A 68 -0.09 12.04 1.39
CA ALA A 68 0.16 13.41 0.95
C ALA A 68 -0.22 14.46 2.01
N ALA A 69 -1.23 14.20 2.82
CA ALA A 69 -1.68 15.10 3.87
C ALA A 69 -0.83 15.03 5.14
N LEU A 70 -0.09 13.94 5.37
CA LEU A 70 0.67 13.71 6.60
C LEU A 70 1.74 14.78 6.85
N PRO A 71 2.60 15.20 5.89
CA PRO A 71 3.54 16.31 6.09
C PRO A 71 2.85 17.62 6.40
N ALA A 72 1.78 17.95 5.67
CA ALA A 72 1.01 19.17 5.89
C ALA A 72 0.37 19.23 7.29
N MET A 73 0.02 18.06 7.84
CA MET A 73 -0.50 17.95 9.19
C MET A 73 0.57 18.09 10.25
N ILE A 74 1.76 17.52 10.07
CA ILE A 74 2.80 17.45 11.12
C ILE A 74 3.71 18.67 11.13
N LEU A 75 4.18 19.14 9.96
CA LEU A 75 5.21 20.18 9.87
C LEU A 75 4.82 21.52 10.54
N PRO A 76 3.61 22.06 10.35
CA PRO A 76 3.23 23.36 10.91
C PRO A 76 2.85 23.31 12.39
N ARG A 77 2.70 22.13 12.98
CA ARG A 77 2.30 22.01 14.40
C ARG A 77 3.44 22.37 15.35
N LYS A 78 3.08 22.99 16.47
CA LYS A 78 4.04 23.42 17.53
C LYS A 78 4.91 22.27 18.04
N ASN A 79 4.35 21.06 18.15
CA ASN A 79 5.06 19.85 18.57
C ASN A 79 5.49 18.98 17.38
N GLY A 80 5.44 19.51 16.16
CA GLY A 80 5.76 18.83 14.92
C GLY A 80 7.17 19.15 14.44
N GLY A 81 7.34 19.19 13.12
CA GLY A 81 8.60 19.50 12.44
C GLY A 81 9.19 18.29 11.73
N GLU A 82 10.28 18.52 11.01
CA GLU A 82 10.91 17.49 10.14
C GLU A 82 11.37 16.24 10.91
N ALA A 83 11.97 16.44 12.10
CA ALA A 83 12.43 15.34 12.94
C ALA A 83 11.27 14.45 13.41
N VAL A 84 10.13 15.07 13.77
CA VAL A 84 8.93 14.34 14.18
C VAL A 84 8.32 13.60 13.00
N LEU A 85 8.24 14.21 11.83
CA LEU A 85 7.78 13.56 10.61
C LEU A 85 8.65 12.34 10.28
N GLY A 86 9.97 12.49 10.37
CA GLY A 86 10.92 11.39 10.19
C GLY A 86 10.72 10.26 11.20
N MET A 87 10.48 10.58 12.47
CA MET A 87 10.20 9.61 13.53
C MET A 87 8.89 8.85 13.28
N VAL A 88 7.83 9.57 12.95
CA VAL A 88 6.51 8.99 12.62
C VAL A 88 6.59 8.04 11.41
N SER A 89 7.29 8.46 10.35
CA SER A 89 7.51 7.61 9.17
C SER A 89 8.38 6.39 9.48
N SER A 90 9.37 6.53 10.37
CA SER A 90 10.19 5.40 10.83
C SER A 90 9.38 4.37 11.61
N CYS A 91 8.40 4.81 12.40
CA CYS A 91 7.47 3.92 13.11
C CYS A 91 6.64 3.06 12.14
N ALA A 92 6.20 3.61 11.00
CA ALA A 92 5.54 2.83 9.96
C ALA A 92 6.46 1.74 9.37
N GLY A 93 7.73 2.06 9.13
CA GLY A 93 8.74 1.09 8.68
C GLY A 93 8.96 -0.04 9.69
N ILE A 94 9.13 0.29 10.97
CA ILE A 94 9.28 -0.68 12.06
C ILE A 94 8.04 -1.58 12.17
N ALA A 95 6.86 -1.00 12.09
CA ALA A 95 5.59 -1.74 12.12
C ALA A 95 5.47 -2.72 10.97
N THR A 96 5.86 -2.31 9.76
CA THR A 96 5.86 -3.16 8.56
C THR A 96 6.82 -4.34 8.72
N LEU A 97 8.02 -4.13 9.28
CA LEU A 97 8.96 -5.20 9.57
C LEU A 97 8.40 -6.17 10.62
N ALA A 98 7.88 -5.66 11.74
CA ALA A 98 7.27 -6.47 12.78
C ALA A 98 6.05 -7.26 12.25
N GLY A 99 5.20 -6.61 11.45
CA GLY A 99 4.05 -7.23 10.80
C GLY A 99 4.43 -8.33 9.82
N SER A 100 5.55 -8.17 9.10
CA SER A 100 6.08 -9.19 8.20
C SER A 100 6.52 -10.44 8.97
N LEU A 101 7.19 -10.26 10.11
CA LEU A 101 7.57 -11.38 11.00
C LEU A 101 6.32 -12.06 11.59
N LEU A 102 5.34 -11.29 12.04
CA LEU A 102 4.07 -11.83 12.53
C LEU A 102 3.34 -12.64 11.45
N ALA A 103 3.34 -12.17 10.20
CA ALA A 103 2.69 -12.88 9.10
C ALA A 103 3.32 -14.26 8.81
N VAL A 104 4.61 -14.45 9.12
CA VAL A 104 5.31 -15.76 8.99
C VAL A 104 4.90 -16.71 10.13
N TRP A 105 4.71 -16.20 11.35
CA TRP A 105 4.43 -17.04 12.52
C TRP A 105 2.95 -17.38 12.67
N LEU A 106 2.07 -16.56 12.12
CA LEU A 106 0.64 -16.81 12.23
C LEU A 106 0.19 -17.99 11.36
N PRO A 107 -0.65 -18.89 11.90
CA PRO A 107 -1.20 -19.99 11.12
C PRO A 107 -2.09 -19.47 10.00
N ALA A 108 -2.20 -20.26 8.93
CA ALA A 108 -3.03 -19.92 7.80
C ALA A 108 -4.50 -19.77 8.24
N PRO A 109 -5.16 -18.64 7.98
CA PRO A 109 -6.53 -18.41 8.40
C PRO A 109 -7.52 -19.25 7.57
N ALA A 110 -8.60 -19.67 8.19
CA ALA A 110 -9.69 -20.41 7.52
C ALA A 110 -10.36 -19.55 6.42
N ASN A 111 -10.54 -18.25 6.68
CA ASN A 111 -11.14 -17.33 5.72
C ASN A 111 -10.22 -16.13 5.44
N ARG A 112 -9.41 -16.22 4.38
CA ARG A 112 -8.45 -15.20 3.99
C ARG A 112 -9.09 -13.88 3.58
N ILE A 113 -10.24 -13.93 2.91
CA ILE A 113 -10.96 -12.72 2.48
C ILE A 113 -11.40 -11.92 3.70
N ARG A 114 -11.94 -12.59 4.72
CA ARG A 114 -12.34 -11.94 5.97
C ARG A 114 -11.14 -11.28 6.68
N VAL A 115 -9.98 -11.96 6.68
CA VAL A 115 -8.75 -11.37 7.26
C VAL A 115 -8.34 -10.12 6.49
N ILE A 116 -8.36 -10.14 5.16
CA ILE A 116 -8.02 -8.97 4.34
C ILE A 116 -8.91 -7.77 4.69
N TYR A 117 -10.22 -7.96 4.73
CA TYR A 117 -11.16 -6.87 5.04
C TYR A 117 -10.99 -6.36 6.48
N LEU A 118 -10.90 -7.25 7.45
CA LEU A 118 -10.78 -6.86 8.86
C LEU A 118 -9.46 -6.16 9.16
N THR A 119 -8.35 -6.64 8.60
CA THR A 119 -7.04 -6.00 8.76
C THR A 119 -7.03 -4.61 8.13
N MET A 120 -7.63 -4.43 6.94
CA MET A 120 -7.73 -3.13 6.30
C MET A 120 -8.63 -2.16 7.07
N LEU A 121 -9.81 -2.62 7.47
CA LEU A 121 -10.74 -1.79 8.24
C LEU A 121 -10.11 -1.32 9.55
N PHE A 122 -9.45 -2.23 10.26
CA PHE A 122 -8.78 -1.91 11.51
C PHE A 122 -7.57 -0.99 11.28
N SER A 123 -6.73 -1.29 10.30
CA SER A 123 -5.53 -0.53 9.96
C SER A 123 -5.88 0.91 9.61
N LEU A 124 -6.65 1.12 8.53
CA LEU A 124 -7.02 2.45 8.06
C LEU A 124 -7.90 3.21 9.06
N GLY A 125 -8.82 2.51 9.73
CA GLY A 125 -9.73 3.14 10.69
C GLY A 125 -9.00 3.65 11.93
N THR A 126 -8.17 2.81 12.57
CA THR A 126 -7.46 3.20 13.80
C THR A 126 -6.34 4.21 13.54
N GLU A 127 -5.57 4.04 12.46
CA GLU A 127 -4.49 4.95 12.10
C GLU A 127 -5.00 6.36 11.89
N ASN A 128 -5.93 6.53 10.94
CA ASN A 128 -6.42 7.86 10.58
C ASN A 128 -7.21 8.51 11.72
N PHE A 129 -7.95 7.72 12.50
CA PHE A 129 -8.67 8.23 13.67
C PHE A 129 -7.71 8.75 14.75
N LEU A 130 -6.66 7.98 15.07
CA LEU A 130 -5.66 8.38 16.05
C LEU A 130 -4.83 9.58 15.56
N LEU A 131 -4.46 9.62 14.28
CA LEU A 131 -3.77 10.76 13.68
C LEU A 131 -4.62 12.03 13.76
N ALA A 132 -5.91 11.94 13.48
CA ALA A 132 -6.81 13.09 13.47
C ALA A 132 -7.05 13.68 14.87
N ILE A 133 -7.22 12.84 15.90
CA ILE A 133 -7.62 13.31 17.24
C ILE A 133 -6.43 13.76 18.08
N SER A 134 -5.24 13.25 17.82
CA SER A 134 -4.11 13.44 18.71
C SER A 134 -3.26 14.66 18.37
N PRO A 135 -2.94 15.52 19.35
CA PRO A 135 -1.95 16.58 19.21
C PRO A 135 -0.51 16.15 19.57
N SER A 136 -0.29 14.88 19.95
CA SER A 136 0.99 14.41 20.50
C SER A 136 1.81 13.59 19.49
N PRO A 137 3.11 13.87 19.32
CA PRO A 137 4.02 13.08 18.48
C PRO A 137 4.05 11.58 18.83
N ILE A 138 3.96 11.25 20.12
CA ILE A 138 3.96 9.87 20.60
C ILE A 138 2.72 9.12 20.08
N LEU A 139 1.56 9.76 20.11
CA LEU A 139 0.33 9.15 19.61
C LEU A 139 0.32 9.03 18.07
N TRP A 140 0.98 9.94 17.35
CA TRP A 140 1.18 9.78 15.90
C TRP A 140 2.07 8.57 15.58
N CYS A 141 3.13 8.36 16.35
CA CYS A 141 3.97 7.15 16.22
C CYS A 141 3.17 5.88 16.53
N LEU A 142 2.35 5.88 17.58
CA LEU A 142 1.49 4.74 17.90
C LEU A 142 0.45 4.49 16.83
N ALA A 143 -0.14 5.55 16.25
CA ALA A 143 -1.07 5.42 15.13
C ALA A 143 -0.43 4.71 13.94
N GLN A 144 0.79 5.12 13.56
CA GLN A 144 1.55 4.47 12.49
C GLN A 144 1.91 3.02 12.83
N LEU A 145 2.36 2.75 14.06
CA LEU A 145 2.65 1.38 14.49
C LEU A 145 1.43 0.47 14.37
N ILE A 146 0.28 0.90 14.86
CA ILE A 146 -0.97 0.13 14.84
C ILE A 146 -1.48 -0.02 13.40
N GLY A 147 -1.41 1.03 12.61
CA GLY A 147 -1.88 1.04 11.22
C GLY A 147 -1.09 0.09 10.33
N TRP A 148 0.22 0.16 10.36
CA TRP A 148 1.09 -0.54 9.41
C TRP A 148 1.43 -1.99 9.79
N ILE A 149 1.25 -2.39 11.06
CA ILE A 149 1.62 -3.75 11.50
C ILE A 149 0.80 -4.86 10.84
N LEU A 150 -0.44 -4.58 10.46
CA LEU A 150 -1.34 -5.57 9.84
C LEU A 150 -1.27 -5.58 8.30
N VAL A 151 -0.66 -4.58 7.67
CA VAL A 151 -0.57 -4.47 6.21
C VAL A 151 0.18 -5.67 5.57
N PRO A 152 1.32 -6.15 6.09
CA PRO A 152 1.97 -7.34 5.56
C PRO A 152 1.13 -8.61 5.64
N LEU A 153 0.35 -8.78 6.71
CA LEU A 153 -0.56 -9.91 6.86
C LEU A 153 -1.67 -9.89 5.81
N MET A 154 -2.21 -8.72 5.52
CA MET A 154 -3.19 -8.53 4.44
C MET A 154 -2.58 -8.90 3.09
N ASN A 155 -1.40 -8.36 2.76
CA ASN A 155 -0.71 -8.62 1.49
C ASN A 155 -0.39 -10.11 1.30
N ALA A 156 0.11 -10.78 2.35
CA ALA A 156 0.41 -12.21 2.31
C ALA A 156 -0.85 -13.06 2.01
N ASN A 157 -1.97 -12.75 2.66
CA ASN A 157 -3.23 -13.47 2.41
C ASN A 157 -3.78 -13.22 1.01
N LEU A 158 -3.66 -12.00 0.51
CA LEU A 158 -4.04 -11.65 -0.85
C LEU A 158 -3.21 -12.40 -1.88
N ASP A 159 -1.89 -12.39 -1.75
CA ASP A 159 -0.99 -13.08 -2.68
C ASP A 159 -1.26 -14.58 -2.72
N VAL A 160 -1.59 -15.20 -1.59
CA VAL A 160 -1.99 -16.61 -1.57
C VAL A 160 -3.31 -16.85 -2.33
N ILE A 161 -4.31 -15.96 -2.19
CA ILE A 161 -5.56 -16.08 -2.96
C ILE A 161 -5.25 -16.00 -4.46
N LEU A 162 -4.50 -14.98 -4.88
CA LEU A 162 -4.16 -14.79 -6.29
C LEU A 162 -3.39 -15.97 -6.86
N ARG A 163 -2.35 -16.46 -6.15
CA ARG A 163 -1.54 -17.60 -6.60
C ARG A 163 -2.33 -18.89 -6.71
N ARG A 164 -3.33 -19.11 -5.84
CA ARG A 164 -4.16 -20.31 -5.87
C ARG A 164 -5.26 -20.27 -6.92
N THR A 165 -5.73 -19.06 -7.25
CA THR A 165 -6.87 -18.88 -8.16
C THR A 165 -6.41 -18.70 -9.61
N ILE A 166 -5.23 -18.10 -9.83
CA ILE A 166 -4.73 -17.81 -11.18
C ILE A 166 -3.88 -18.99 -11.69
N PRO A 167 -4.21 -19.58 -12.85
CA PRO A 167 -3.37 -20.61 -13.49
C PRO A 167 -1.96 -20.09 -13.74
N VAL A 168 -0.95 -20.93 -13.56
CA VAL A 168 0.47 -20.57 -13.70
C VAL A 168 0.77 -19.85 -15.02
N LYS A 169 0.20 -20.32 -16.13
CA LYS A 169 0.36 -19.72 -17.47
C LYS A 169 -0.14 -18.27 -17.55
N MET A 170 -1.11 -17.87 -16.72
CA MET A 170 -1.72 -16.54 -16.73
C MET A 170 -1.17 -15.62 -15.61
N GLN A 171 -0.42 -16.16 -14.65
CA GLN A 171 0.05 -15.38 -13.50
C GLN A 171 0.83 -14.14 -13.92
N GLY A 172 1.80 -14.25 -14.82
CA GLY A 172 2.58 -13.10 -15.28
C GLY A 172 1.72 -11.98 -15.87
N ARG A 173 0.75 -12.34 -16.72
CA ARG A 173 -0.16 -11.38 -17.37
C ARG A 173 -1.07 -10.70 -16.36
N VAL A 174 -1.66 -11.47 -15.45
CA VAL A 174 -2.58 -10.95 -14.42
C VAL A 174 -1.82 -10.10 -13.39
N TYR A 175 -0.63 -10.53 -12.95
CA TYR A 175 0.18 -9.73 -12.03
C TYR A 175 0.66 -8.42 -12.65
N SER A 176 0.99 -8.40 -13.95
CA SER A 176 1.32 -7.15 -14.66
C SER A 176 0.13 -6.19 -14.67
N CYS A 177 -1.08 -6.67 -15.01
CA CYS A 177 -2.29 -5.86 -14.95
C CYS A 177 -2.60 -5.37 -13.53
N ARG A 178 -2.47 -6.25 -12.52
CA ARG A 178 -2.62 -5.89 -11.10
C ARG A 178 -1.67 -4.77 -10.72
N ASN A 179 -0.38 -4.94 -10.98
CA ASN A 179 0.63 -3.97 -10.59
C ASN A 179 0.41 -2.62 -11.28
N THR A 180 0.07 -2.63 -12.57
CA THR A 180 -0.27 -1.40 -13.31
C THR A 180 -1.44 -0.67 -12.66
N LEU A 181 -2.55 -1.36 -12.40
CA LEU A 181 -3.72 -0.75 -11.77
C LEU A 181 -3.43 -0.26 -10.35
N GLN A 182 -2.71 -1.05 -9.56
CA GLN A 182 -2.42 -0.75 -8.18
C GLN A 182 -1.43 0.42 -8.03
N PHE A 183 -0.36 0.43 -8.83
CA PHE A 183 0.65 1.49 -8.74
C PHE A 183 0.25 2.77 -9.46
N PHE A 184 -0.60 2.69 -10.49
CA PHE A 184 -1.11 3.87 -11.17
C PHE A 184 -2.02 4.73 -10.27
N THR A 185 -2.71 4.12 -9.32
CA THR A 185 -3.58 4.87 -8.38
C THR A 185 -2.80 5.66 -7.34
N ILE A 186 -1.54 5.28 -7.03
CA ILE A 186 -0.71 5.99 -6.04
C ILE A 186 -0.42 7.44 -6.44
N PRO A 187 0.13 7.75 -7.63
CA PRO A 187 0.37 9.14 -8.04
C PRO A 187 -0.91 9.97 -8.09
N ILE A 188 -2.02 9.35 -8.52
CA ILE A 188 -3.32 10.04 -8.56
C ILE A 188 -3.79 10.37 -7.13
N GLY A 189 -3.65 9.42 -6.20
CA GLY A 189 -3.98 9.63 -4.80
C GLY A 189 -3.14 10.75 -4.16
N LEU A 190 -1.82 10.75 -4.38
CA LEU A 190 -0.92 11.81 -3.91
C LEU A 190 -1.33 13.18 -4.48
N PHE A 191 -1.60 13.26 -5.77
CA PHE A 191 -2.04 14.50 -6.41
C PHE A 191 -3.37 15.01 -5.84
N VAL A 192 -4.37 14.13 -5.74
CA VAL A 192 -5.69 14.49 -5.19
C VAL A 192 -5.57 14.87 -3.71
N GLY A 193 -4.77 14.14 -2.93
CA GLY A 193 -4.52 14.45 -1.52
C GLY A 193 -3.88 15.83 -1.33
N GLY A 194 -2.81 16.14 -2.09
CA GLY A 194 -2.19 17.46 -2.09
C GLY A 194 -3.16 18.56 -2.49
N ALA A 195 -3.90 18.39 -3.59
CA ALA A 195 -4.89 19.36 -4.05
C ALA A 195 -6.04 19.58 -3.04
N MET A 196 -6.44 18.54 -2.30
CA MET A 196 -7.42 18.67 -1.20
C MET A 196 -6.84 19.44 -0.02
N VAL A 197 -5.58 19.21 0.34
CA VAL A 197 -4.91 19.95 1.42
C VAL A 197 -4.86 21.44 1.07
N ASP A 198 -4.31 21.79 -0.08
CA ASP A 198 -4.06 23.17 -0.48
C ASP A 198 -5.36 23.93 -0.84
N GLY A 199 -6.27 23.25 -1.53
CA GLY A 199 -7.49 23.87 -2.08
C GLY A 199 -8.69 23.88 -1.12
N VAL A 200 -8.73 22.96 -0.17
CA VAL A 200 -9.89 22.78 0.73
C VAL A 200 -9.50 22.88 2.19
N CYS A 201 -8.53 22.09 2.65
CA CYS A 201 -8.25 21.98 4.07
C CYS A 201 -7.57 23.24 4.60
N GLU A 202 -6.56 23.78 3.93
CA GLU A 202 -5.86 25.00 4.34
C GLU A 202 -6.78 26.23 4.36
N PRO A 203 -7.52 26.56 3.30
CA PRO A 203 -8.45 27.70 3.33
C PRO A 203 -9.54 27.55 4.39
N PHE A 204 -10.05 26.33 4.58
CA PHE A 204 -11.04 26.04 5.60
C PHE A 204 -10.53 26.26 7.01
N MET A 205 -9.28 25.84 7.29
CA MET A 205 -8.63 26.03 8.58
C MET A 205 -8.27 27.50 8.83
N ALA A 206 -7.76 28.20 7.81
CA ALA A 206 -7.40 29.61 7.89
C ALA A 206 -8.61 30.54 8.13
N ALA A 207 -9.79 30.17 7.63
CA ALA A 207 -11.02 30.93 7.83
C ALA A 207 -11.64 30.78 9.23
N ARG A 208 -11.13 29.89 10.08
CA ARG A 208 -11.69 29.61 11.41
C ARG A 208 -11.00 30.37 12.53
N PRO A 209 -11.76 30.85 13.56
CA PRO A 209 -11.15 31.51 14.72
C PRO A 209 -10.26 30.53 15.48
N SER A 210 -9.12 31.05 15.96
CA SER A 210 -8.06 30.31 16.67
C SER A 210 -8.50 29.55 17.94
N GLY A 211 -9.74 29.70 18.36
CA GLY A 211 -10.35 28.99 19.49
C GLY A 211 -11.28 27.84 19.14
N SER A 212 -11.50 27.56 17.84
CA SER A 212 -12.40 26.47 17.43
C SER A 212 -11.75 25.11 17.68
N LEU A 213 -12.56 24.10 18.01
CA LEU A 213 -12.13 22.72 18.22
C LEU A 213 -11.28 22.19 17.06
N PHE A 214 -11.60 22.58 15.83
CA PHE A 214 -10.90 22.17 14.60
C PHE A 214 -9.49 22.76 14.44
N VAL A 215 -9.17 23.85 15.13
CA VAL A 215 -7.84 24.48 15.10
C VAL A 215 -6.99 24.01 16.29
N ARG A 216 -7.61 23.42 17.33
CA ARG A 216 -6.93 22.87 18.50
C ARG A 216 -6.46 21.42 18.31
N ILE A 217 -7.06 20.71 17.35
CA ILE A 217 -6.68 19.36 16.96
C ILE A 217 -5.64 19.42 15.85
#